data_f8f607f2c4ca9d04f3b9f43177569a66
#
_entry.id   f8f607f2c4ca9d04f3b9f43177569a66
#
_cell.length_a   1.000
_cell.length_b   1.000
_cell.length_c   1.000
_cell.angle_alpha   90.00
_cell.angle_beta   90.00
_cell.angle_gamma   90.00
#
_symmetry.space_group_name_H-M   'P 1'
#
loop_
_entity.id
_entity.type
_entity.pdbx_description
1 polymer ?
#
loop_
_entity_poly.entity_id
_entity_poly.type
_entity_poly.pdbx_seq_one_letter_code
_entity_poly.pdbx_strand_id
1 'polypeptide(L)'
;MTSIRAAGYSSSGRVGTSAGLNQFSSNAGQGPAPPLESKTSNTPEDVAREMEKEVNALLEESATANVENKPDLALDRAKKAAQKERKLGKHREQHQLMDQMNIDLTYAVCFNLAAQYEANEMYPEALNTYSLIVKNKQYAQSGRLRVNMGNIYFKQKPPRYPTAIKMYRMALDQIPASGKEMRFKIMRNIAHAFVRMGNYKDAQMSYEAIMEARPDLQSGFNLLVCYFALGDREKMKSCLSKLLAIRETDLGVPLSAEEDEDDKDDKDEDGEDDEDELRKAEKEARRNAKALILLATKLIAPRIADSKEGGVVAGFDYVIEQLKTSHDYMVCVLEMERGERECVCVYGIYTCIRLYIYICHTYVNIYLYVYI
;
A
#
# COMPACT_ATOMS: atom_id res chain seq x y z
N MET A 1 -22.59 8.88 20.21
CA MET A 1 -22.78 10.31 20.55
C MET A 1 -21.84 10.69 21.65
N THR A 2 -20.69 11.27 21.33
CA THR A 2 -19.76 11.85 22.28
C THR A 2 -19.34 13.21 21.76
N SER A 3 -19.92 14.24 22.37
CA SER A 3 -19.70 15.63 22.06
C SER A 3 -18.32 16.08 22.56
N ILE A 4 -17.51 16.58 21.66
CA ILE A 4 -16.26 17.29 22.00
C ILE A 4 -16.65 18.71 22.42
N ARG A 5 -16.47 19.02 23.69
CA ARG A 5 -16.60 20.39 24.22
C ARG A 5 -15.33 21.15 23.91
N ALA A 6 -15.46 22.19 23.09
CA ALA A 6 -14.43 23.21 22.92
C ALA A 6 -14.32 24.03 24.21
N ALA A 7 -13.12 24.12 24.78
CA ALA A 7 -12.81 24.99 25.90
C ALA A 7 -12.70 26.44 25.40
N GLY A 8 -13.72 27.24 25.68
CA GLY A 8 -13.67 28.69 25.46
C GLY A 8 -12.88 29.37 26.57
N TYR A 9 -11.92 30.18 26.20
CA TYR A 9 -11.24 31.09 27.10
C TYR A 9 -12.16 32.29 27.37
N SER A 10 -12.66 32.40 28.61
CA SER A 10 -13.34 33.60 29.10
C SER A 10 -12.34 34.47 29.84
N SER A 11 -12.04 35.65 29.30
CA SER A 11 -11.35 36.71 30.02
C SER A 11 -12.30 37.35 31.02
N SER A 12 -12.13 37.06 32.31
CA SER A 12 -12.83 37.76 33.39
C SER A 12 -12.15 39.13 33.62
N GLY A 13 -12.90 40.18 33.30
CA GLY A 13 -12.57 41.54 33.69
C GLY A 13 -12.61 41.69 35.19
N ARG A 14 -11.54 42.25 35.75
CA ARG A 14 -11.52 42.73 37.15
C ARG A 14 -11.72 44.24 37.13
N VAL A 15 -12.86 44.66 37.65
CA VAL A 15 -13.14 46.06 38.01
C VAL A 15 -12.39 46.35 39.31
N GLY A 16 -11.56 47.37 39.28
CA GLY A 16 -10.90 47.91 40.46
C GLY A 16 -10.88 49.42 40.37
N THR A 17 -11.50 50.02 41.31
CA THR A 17 -11.88 51.40 41.54
C THR A 17 -10.72 52.36 41.74
N SER A 18 -10.92 53.54 41.22
CA SER A 18 -10.77 54.89 41.77
C SER A 18 -9.43 55.63 41.74
N ALA A 19 -9.54 56.79 41.16
CA ALA A 19 -9.01 58.07 41.55
C ALA A 19 -7.55 58.40 41.22
N GLY A 20 -7.42 59.37 40.32
CA GLY A 20 -6.19 60.15 40.09
C GLY A 20 -6.31 61.00 38.83
N LEU A 21 -6.71 62.23 39.01
CA LEU A 21 -6.84 63.29 37.99
C LEU A 21 -5.51 63.64 37.32
N ASN A 22 -5.63 64.02 36.05
CA ASN A 22 -4.81 64.96 35.29
C ASN A 22 -3.43 64.54 34.81
N GLN A 23 -3.30 64.28 33.48
CA GLN A 23 -2.73 65.29 32.60
C GLN A 23 -2.93 64.86 31.16
N PHE A 24 -3.74 65.59 30.43
CA PHE A 24 -3.73 65.63 28.95
C PHE A 24 -2.37 66.18 28.54
N SER A 25 -1.50 65.33 28.00
CA SER A 25 -0.42 65.76 27.17
C SER A 25 -0.68 65.21 25.76
N SER A 26 -1.16 66.07 24.91
CA SER A 26 -1.27 65.89 23.48
C SER A 26 0.12 65.61 22.91
N ASN A 27 0.40 64.38 22.54
CA ASN A 27 1.51 64.06 21.66
C ASN A 27 0.93 63.47 20.37
N ALA A 28 0.48 64.39 19.51
CA ALA A 28 0.23 64.09 18.11
C ALA A 28 1.61 63.91 17.45
N GLY A 29 1.90 62.65 16.99
CA GLY A 29 3.07 62.46 16.17
C GLY A 29 3.85 61.19 16.41
N GLN A 30 3.18 60.05 16.63
CA GLN A 30 3.83 58.79 16.37
C GLN A 30 3.17 58.15 15.15
N GLY A 31 3.90 58.21 14.02
CA GLY A 31 3.59 57.47 12.84
C GLY A 31 3.51 55.97 13.13
N PRO A 32 2.99 55.14 12.20
CA PRO A 32 2.90 53.72 12.41
C PRO A 32 4.25 53.19 12.88
N ALA A 33 4.21 52.30 13.90
CA ALA A 33 5.42 51.69 14.43
C ALA A 33 6.31 51.19 13.30
N PRO A 34 7.62 51.47 13.33
CA PRO A 34 8.52 51.02 12.28
C PRO A 34 8.33 49.48 12.13
N PRO A 35 8.35 49.00 10.90
CA PRO A 35 8.29 47.54 10.70
C PRO A 35 9.35 46.90 11.56
N LEU A 36 8.99 45.84 12.29
CA LEU A 36 9.95 45.04 13.03
C LEU A 36 11.07 44.66 12.04
N GLU A 37 12.25 45.28 12.25
CA GLU A 37 13.43 44.84 11.52
C GLU A 37 13.54 43.33 11.71
N SER A 38 13.46 42.62 10.61
CA SER A 38 13.77 41.19 10.60
C SER A 38 15.22 41.09 11.09
N LYS A 39 15.42 40.74 12.36
CA LYS A 39 16.73 40.43 12.87
C LYS A 39 17.27 39.28 12.04
N THR A 40 18.09 39.61 11.05
CA THR A 40 19.02 38.65 10.46
C THR A 40 20.06 38.37 11.54
N SER A 41 19.65 37.59 12.56
CA SER A 41 20.56 37.12 13.57
C SER A 41 21.36 36.00 12.88
N ASN A 42 22.61 36.29 12.53
CA ASN A 42 23.57 35.32 12.03
C ASN A 42 24.08 34.40 13.16
N THR A 43 23.19 34.00 14.06
CA THR A 43 23.59 33.04 15.07
C THR A 43 23.72 31.65 14.45
N PRO A 44 24.67 30.81 14.91
CA PRO A 44 24.78 29.44 14.39
C PRO A 44 23.47 28.65 14.44
N GLU A 45 22.61 28.96 15.42
CA GLU A 45 21.28 28.36 15.57
C GLU A 45 20.31 28.79 14.46
N ASP A 46 20.33 30.08 14.08
CA ASP A 46 19.47 30.56 13.00
C ASP A 46 19.91 30.01 11.64
N VAL A 47 21.22 29.89 11.42
CA VAL A 47 21.77 29.22 10.24
C VAL A 47 21.35 27.77 10.18
N ALA A 48 21.41 27.03 11.30
CA ALA A 48 20.96 25.66 11.37
C ALA A 48 19.47 25.52 11.05
N ARG A 49 18.64 26.45 11.58
CA ARG A 49 17.19 26.49 11.31
C ARG A 49 16.87 26.78 9.84
N GLU A 50 17.62 27.66 9.21
CA GLU A 50 17.45 27.94 7.78
C GLU A 50 17.86 26.76 6.92
N MET A 51 18.98 26.08 7.23
CA MET A 51 19.38 24.85 6.55
C MET A 51 18.33 23.75 6.73
N GLU A 52 17.68 23.66 7.89
CA GLU A 52 16.59 22.71 8.15
C GLU A 52 15.37 22.97 7.27
N LYS A 53 14.96 24.22 7.11
CA LYS A 53 13.89 24.62 6.18
C LYS A 53 14.21 24.25 4.73
N GLU A 54 15.45 24.48 4.31
CA GLU A 54 15.89 24.12 2.96
C GLU A 54 15.86 22.59 2.73
N VAL A 55 16.19 21.78 3.75
CA VAL A 55 16.09 20.31 3.67
C VAL A 55 14.63 19.89 3.54
N ASN A 56 13.73 20.48 4.34
CA ASN A 56 12.29 20.18 4.27
C ASN A 56 11.71 20.58 2.88
N ALA A 57 12.06 21.76 2.36
CA ALA A 57 11.62 22.18 1.02
C ALA A 57 12.06 21.17 -0.07
N LEU A 58 13.30 20.68 -0.01
CA LEU A 58 13.79 19.68 -0.96
C LEU A 58 13.09 18.31 -0.80
N LEU A 59 12.67 17.93 0.42
CA LEU A 59 11.85 16.73 0.65
C LEU A 59 10.46 16.88 0.03
N GLU A 60 9.83 18.05 0.19
CA GLU A 60 8.54 18.37 -0.41
C GLU A 60 8.63 18.36 -1.94
N GLU A 61 9.66 19.01 -2.52
CA GLU A 61 9.90 18.97 -3.96
C GLU A 61 10.12 17.54 -4.48
N SER A 62 10.82 16.69 -3.72
CA SER A 62 11.01 15.29 -4.07
C SER A 62 9.70 14.51 -4.04
N ALA A 63 8.87 14.74 -3.03
CA ALA A 63 7.56 14.10 -2.91
C ALA A 63 6.62 14.54 -4.05
N THR A 64 6.57 15.83 -4.35
CA THR A 64 5.77 16.39 -5.46
C THR A 64 6.20 15.79 -6.80
N ALA A 65 7.51 15.75 -7.07
CA ALA A 65 8.04 15.15 -8.30
C ALA A 65 7.70 13.64 -8.41
N ASN A 66 7.64 12.94 -7.28
CA ASN A 66 7.23 11.52 -7.26
C ASN A 66 5.74 11.37 -7.61
N VAL A 67 4.86 12.22 -7.08
CA VAL A 67 3.43 12.23 -7.41
C VAL A 67 3.21 12.56 -8.89
N GLU A 68 4.02 13.47 -9.45
CA GLU A 68 4.01 13.83 -10.87
C GLU A 68 4.61 12.76 -11.80
N ASN A 69 4.98 11.57 -11.27
CA ASN A 69 5.65 10.50 -12.01
C ASN A 69 6.96 10.92 -12.70
N LYS A 70 7.76 11.77 -12.04
CA LYS A 70 9.09 12.20 -12.49
C LYS A 70 10.19 11.61 -11.59
N PRO A 71 10.50 10.31 -11.69
CA PRO A 71 11.37 9.63 -10.72
C PRO A 71 12.80 10.17 -10.70
N ASP A 72 13.35 10.58 -11.86
CA ASP A 72 14.71 11.14 -11.94
C ASP A 72 14.82 12.46 -11.17
N LEU A 73 13.81 13.35 -11.31
CA LEU A 73 13.76 14.63 -10.61
C LEU A 73 13.59 14.39 -9.10
N ALA A 74 12.70 13.48 -8.72
CA ALA A 74 12.48 13.12 -7.33
C ALA A 74 13.77 12.61 -6.67
N LEU A 75 14.54 11.77 -7.37
CA LEU A 75 15.83 11.27 -6.91
C LEU A 75 16.89 12.38 -6.79
N ASP A 76 16.97 13.30 -7.76
CA ASP A 76 17.90 14.45 -7.70
C ASP A 76 17.62 15.31 -6.46
N ARG A 77 16.32 15.63 -6.20
CA ARG A 77 15.90 16.39 -5.03
C ARG A 77 16.21 15.65 -3.73
N ALA A 78 15.94 14.35 -3.67
CA ALA A 78 16.28 13.54 -2.50
C ALA A 78 17.80 13.50 -2.23
N LYS A 79 18.62 13.38 -3.26
CA LYS A 79 20.10 13.45 -3.12
C LYS A 79 20.55 14.81 -2.60
N LYS A 80 19.98 15.92 -3.10
CA LYS A 80 20.27 17.27 -2.62
C LYS A 80 19.87 17.46 -1.16
N ALA A 81 18.67 16.95 -0.78
CA ALA A 81 18.22 16.96 0.61
C ALA A 81 19.21 16.22 1.53
N ALA A 82 19.65 15.03 1.14
CA ALA A 82 20.63 14.26 1.92
C ALA A 82 22.01 14.95 2.01
N GLN A 83 22.45 15.65 0.98
CA GLN A 83 23.69 16.43 1.03
C GLN A 83 23.58 17.62 1.99
N LYS A 84 22.44 18.35 1.97
CA LYS A 84 22.20 19.47 2.86
C LYS A 84 22.04 19.01 4.31
N GLU A 85 21.35 17.93 4.55
CA GLU A 85 21.21 17.33 5.89
C GLU A 85 22.58 16.98 6.50
N ARG A 86 23.47 16.37 5.71
CA ARG A 86 24.86 16.09 6.17
C ARG A 86 25.64 17.37 6.49
N LYS A 87 25.44 18.45 5.72
CA LYS A 87 26.05 19.76 6.01
C LYS A 87 25.48 20.35 7.30
N LEU A 88 24.18 20.24 7.50
CA LEU A 88 23.49 20.65 8.72
C LEU A 88 24.03 19.89 9.95
N GLY A 89 24.19 18.57 9.84
CA GLY A 89 24.77 17.75 10.90
C GLY A 89 26.20 18.21 11.27
N LYS A 90 27.04 18.44 10.28
CA LYS A 90 28.41 18.97 10.49
C LYS A 90 28.39 20.38 11.11
N HIS A 91 27.49 21.25 10.68
CA HIS A 91 27.35 22.59 11.25
C HIS A 91 26.96 22.52 12.73
N ARG A 92 25.99 21.66 13.08
CA ARG A 92 25.59 21.44 14.49
C ARG A 92 26.72 20.87 15.34
N GLU A 93 27.50 19.94 14.78
CA GLU A 93 28.66 19.37 15.46
C GLU A 93 29.73 20.45 15.74
N GLN A 94 30.05 21.29 14.74
CA GLN A 94 31.05 22.36 14.85
C GLN A 94 30.69 23.44 15.88
N HIS A 95 29.39 23.70 16.04
CA HIS A 95 28.87 24.74 16.93
C HIS A 95 28.32 24.18 18.24
N GLN A 96 28.55 22.89 18.55
CA GLN A 96 28.10 22.22 19.77
C GLN A 96 26.57 22.23 19.96
N LEU A 97 25.82 22.22 18.84
CA LEU A 97 24.35 22.22 18.81
C LEU A 97 23.76 20.80 18.69
N MET A 98 24.45 19.79 19.22
CA MET A 98 24.05 18.39 19.10
C MET A 98 22.72 18.09 19.83
N ASP A 99 22.42 18.83 20.90
CA ASP A 99 21.16 18.69 21.63
C ASP A 99 19.93 19.13 20.81
N GLN A 100 20.15 19.90 19.75
CA GLN A 100 19.11 20.34 18.80
C GLN A 100 19.03 19.45 17.53
N MET A 101 19.64 18.26 17.57
CA MET A 101 19.60 17.35 16.43
C MET A 101 18.16 16.84 16.20
N ASN A 102 17.62 17.12 15.01
CA ASN A 102 16.32 16.61 14.59
C ASN A 102 16.49 15.20 13.99
N ILE A 103 16.28 14.19 14.84
CA ILE A 103 16.42 12.77 14.48
C ILE A 103 15.37 12.37 13.46
N ASP A 104 14.15 12.93 13.56
CA ASP A 104 13.05 12.63 12.65
C ASP A 104 13.34 13.15 11.23
N LEU A 105 13.97 14.32 11.12
CA LEU A 105 14.39 14.86 9.83
C LEU A 105 15.44 13.96 9.17
N THR A 106 16.45 13.53 9.90
CA THR A 106 17.48 12.60 9.38
C THR A 106 16.85 11.29 8.92
N TYR A 107 15.87 10.77 9.70
CA TYR A 107 15.11 9.59 9.29
C TYR A 107 14.34 9.84 8.01
N ALA A 108 13.58 10.93 7.92
CA ALA A 108 12.76 11.27 6.76
C ALA A 108 13.61 11.43 5.49
N VAL A 109 14.75 12.11 5.58
CA VAL A 109 15.69 12.28 4.47
C VAL A 109 16.25 10.93 3.98
N CYS A 110 16.72 10.08 4.90
CA CYS A 110 17.26 8.78 4.55
C CYS A 110 16.18 7.85 3.99
N PHE A 111 14.96 7.88 4.56
CA PHE A 111 13.84 7.08 4.09
C PHE A 111 13.42 7.49 2.68
N ASN A 112 13.21 8.79 2.45
CA ASN A 112 12.86 9.31 1.12
C ASN A 112 13.93 8.98 0.08
N LEU A 113 15.22 9.18 0.41
CA LEU A 113 16.31 8.85 -0.50
C LEU A 113 16.32 7.36 -0.88
N ALA A 114 16.10 6.47 0.10
CA ALA A 114 16.03 5.03 -0.16
C ALA A 114 14.82 4.67 -1.03
N ALA A 115 13.66 5.30 -0.79
CA ALA A 115 12.46 5.11 -1.61
C ALA A 115 12.66 5.58 -3.05
N GLN A 116 13.32 6.74 -3.25
CA GLN A 116 13.62 7.23 -4.60
C GLN A 116 14.67 6.37 -5.33
N TYR A 117 15.65 5.80 -4.62
CA TYR A 117 16.52 4.79 -5.21
C TYR A 117 15.75 3.53 -5.62
N GLU A 118 14.79 3.06 -4.81
CA GLU A 118 13.94 1.91 -5.16
C GLU A 118 13.08 2.22 -6.40
N ALA A 119 12.46 3.40 -6.47
CA ALA A 119 11.64 3.83 -7.60
C ALA A 119 12.44 3.88 -8.93
N ASN A 120 13.74 4.20 -8.85
CA ASN A 120 14.66 4.23 -9.98
C ASN A 120 15.40 2.90 -10.21
N GLU A 121 14.95 1.79 -9.62
CA GLU A 121 15.55 0.46 -9.71
C GLU A 121 17.04 0.37 -9.26
N MET A 122 17.51 1.39 -8.53
CA MET A 122 18.85 1.42 -7.94
C MET A 122 18.87 0.63 -6.62
N TYR A 123 18.65 -0.66 -6.73
CA TYR A 123 18.44 -1.55 -5.57
C TYR A 123 19.62 -1.64 -4.59
N PRO A 124 20.89 -1.69 -5.05
CA PRO A 124 22.03 -1.72 -4.13
C PRO A 124 22.10 -0.46 -3.26
N GLU A 125 21.89 0.72 -3.85
CA GLU A 125 21.93 2.01 -3.17
C GLU A 125 20.77 2.13 -2.17
N ALA A 126 19.57 1.71 -2.57
CA ALA A 126 18.39 1.65 -1.71
C ALA A 126 18.64 0.76 -0.48
N LEU A 127 19.13 -0.47 -0.68
CA LEU A 127 19.45 -1.40 0.40
C LEU A 127 20.52 -0.86 1.34
N ASN A 128 21.57 -0.21 0.80
CA ASN A 128 22.60 0.41 1.61
C ASN A 128 22.02 1.53 2.48
N THR A 129 21.16 2.38 1.91
CA THR A 129 20.54 3.49 2.63
C THR A 129 19.57 2.97 3.71
N TYR A 130 18.69 2.01 3.42
CA TYR A 130 17.85 1.37 4.43
C TYR A 130 18.67 0.70 5.54
N SER A 131 19.78 0.05 5.19
CA SER A 131 20.67 -0.59 6.16
C SER A 131 21.29 0.40 7.14
N LEU A 132 21.61 1.62 6.71
CA LEU A 132 22.11 2.68 7.59
C LEU A 132 21.07 3.05 8.66
N ILE A 133 19.80 3.21 8.25
CA ILE A 133 18.71 3.51 9.18
C ILE A 133 18.50 2.36 10.16
N VAL A 134 18.40 1.12 9.66
CA VAL A 134 18.12 -0.06 10.49
C VAL A 134 19.22 -0.35 11.52
N LYS A 135 20.48 -0.01 11.22
CA LYS A 135 21.61 -0.16 12.14
C LYS A 135 21.61 0.88 13.26
N ASN A 136 20.96 1.99 13.05
CA ASN A 136 20.88 3.04 14.06
C ASN A 136 19.84 2.67 15.13
N LYS A 137 20.30 2.47 16.38
CA LYS A 137 19.46 2.09 17.51
C LYS A 137 18.41 3.15 17.90
N GLN A 138 18.60 4.39 17.47
CA GLN A 138 17.67 5.49 17.76
C GLN A 138 16.35 5.36 17.01
N TYR A 139 16.31 4.58 15.91
CA TYR A 139 15.09 4.37 15.14
C TYR A 139 14.38 3.09 15.59
N ALA A 140 13.36 3.25 16.43
CA ALA A 140 12.65 2.13 17.07
C ALA A 140 11.78 1.29 16.09
N GLN A 141 11.40 1.86 14.95
CA GLN A 141 10.45 1.23 14.02
C GLN A 141 11.13 0.61 12.78
N SER A 142 12.12 -0.22 13.00
CA SER A 142 12.84 -0.86 11.89
C SER A 142 12.05 -1.97 11.17
N GLY A 143 10.89 -2.39 11.69
CA GLY A 143 10.04 -3.42 11.06
C GLY A 143 9.59 -3.05 9.66
N ARG A 144 9.07 -1.83 9.45
CA ARG A 144 8.65 -1.34 8.12
C ARG A 144 9.82 -1.29 7.13
N LEU A 145 10.99 -0.82 7.59
CA LEU A 145 12.19 -0.77 6.74
C LEU A 145 12.62 -2.16 6.28
N ARG A 146 12.51 -3.17 7.16
CA ARG A 146 12.79 -4.55 6.78
C ARG A 146 11.81 -5.10 5.75
N VAL A 147 10.55 -4.68 5.80
CA VAL A 147 9.59 -5.02 4.73
C VAL A 147 10.03 -4.44 3.40
N ASN A 148 10.40 -3.14 3.35
CA ASN A 148 10.88 -2.50 2.13
C ASN A 148 12.14 -3.18 1.59
N MET A 149 13.11 -3.50 2.47
CA MET A 149 14.28 -4.29 2.07
C MET A 149 13.88 -5.67 1.51
N GLY A 150 12.90 -6.33 2.10
CA GLY A 150 12.33 -7.59 1.60
C GLY A 150 11.73 -7.43 0.21
N ASN A 151 10.98 -6.36 -0.02
CA ASN A 151 10.40 -6.03 -1.32
C ASN A 151 11.49 -5.83 -2.39
N ILE A 152 12.57 -5.13 -2.05
CA ILE A 152 13.71 -4.94 -2.95
C ILE A 152 14.37 -6.27 -3.30
N TYR A 153 14.66 -7.14 -2.31
CA TYR A 153 15.22 -8.46 -2.58
C TYR A 153 14.30 -9.34 -3.43
N PHE A 154 13.00 -9.12 -3.35
CA PHE A 154 12.03 -9.83 -4.17
C PHE A 154 12.02 -9.33 -5.62
N LYS A 155 12.12 -7.99 -5.83
CA LYS A 155 12.04 -7.33 -7.15
C LYS A 155 13.35 -7.39 -7.95
N GLN A 156 14.51 -7.40 -7.28
CA GLN A 156 15.82 -7.33 -7.96
C GLN A 156 16.04 -8.48 -8.96
N LYS A 157 16.90 -8.26 -9.93
CA LYS A 157 17.27 -9.24 -10.97
C LYS A 157 18.74 -9.67 -10.79
N PRO A 158 19.05 -10.95 -10.48
CA PRO A 158 18.11 -12.04 -10.16
C PRO A 158 17.46 -11.88 -8.77
N PRO A 159 16.21 -12.36 -8.60
CA PRO A 159 15.50 -12.23 -7.33
C PRO A 159 16.14 -13.09 -6.23
N ARG A 160 16.15 -12.56 -5.01
CA ARG A 160 16.69 -13.25 -3.82
C ARG A 160 15.57 -13.59 -2.82
N TYR A 161 14.66 -14.47 -3.21
CA TYR A 161 13.50 -14.86 -2.40
C TYR A 161 13.82 -15.32 -0.98
N PRO A 162 14.86 -16.18 -0.74
CA PRO A 162 15.19 -16.60 0.62
C PRO A 162 15.59 -15.43 1.51
N THR A 163 16.33 -14.45 0.96
CA THR A 163 16.71 -13.24 1.69
C THR A 163 15.50 -12.35 1.95
N ALA A 164 14.59 -12.20 0.98
CA ALA A 164 13.34 -11.47 1.16
C ALA A 164 12.51 -12.08 2.31
N ILE A 165 12.31 -13.39 2.33
CA ILE A 165 11.61 -14.11 3.40
C ILE A 165 12.27 -13.85 4.77
N LYS A 166 13.60 -13.88 4.83
CA LYS A 166 14.32 -13.55 6.07
C LYS A 166 14.01 -12.13 6.55
N MET A 167 14.01 -11.13 5.66
CA MET A 167 13.68 -9.75 6.01
C MET A 167 12.23 -9.62 6.50
N TYR A 168 11.28 -10.26 5.81
CA TYR A 168 9.88 -10.26 6.21
C TYR A 168 9.65 -10.92 7.58
N ARG A 169 10.32 -12.05 7.88
CA ARG A 169 10.24 -12.69 9.20
C ARG A 169 10.78 -11.78 10.29
N MET A 170 11.94 -11.16 10.07
CA MET A 170 12.50 -10.18 11.01
C MET A 170 11.58 -8.96 11.20
N ALA A 171 10.81 -8.58 10.18
CA ALA A 171 9.80 -7.53 10.30
C ALA A 171 8.61 -7.99 11.17
N LEU A 172 8.13 -9.22 10.98
CA LEU A 172 7.05 -9.80 11.79
C LEU A 172 7.39 -9.85 13.29
N ASP A 173 8.65 -10.15 13.63
CA ASP A 173 9.12 -10.21 15.01
C ASP A 173 9.08 -8.83 15.70
N GLN A 174 9.13 -7.75 14.92
CA GLN A 174 9.14 -6.37 15.43
C GLN A 174 7.77 -5.69 15.44
N ILE A 175 6.83 -6.21 14.65
CA ILE A 175 5.48 -5.65 14.59
C ILE A 175 4.64 -6.24 15.73
N PRO A 176 4.06 -5.38 16.58
CA PRO A 176 3.25 -5.85 17.70
C PRO A 176 2.03 -6.66 17.23
N ALA A 177 1.52 -7.54 18.10
CA ALA A 177 0.36 -8.37 17.81
C ALA A 177 -0.92 -7.55 17.49
N SER A 178 -1.00 -6.32 17.99
CA SER A 178 -2.09 -5.38 17.70
C SER A 178 -2.09 -4.93 16.23
N GLY A 179 -0.95 -4.94 15.56
CA GLY A 179 -0.80 -4.57 14.15
C GLY A 179 -1.22 -5.68 13.18
N LYS A 180 -2.39 -6.29 13.40
CA LYS A 180 -2.88 -7.47 12.64
C LYS A 180 -2.85 -7.26 11.13
N GLU A 181 -3.32 -6.12 10.65
CA GLU A 181 -3.39 -5.79 9.23
C GLU A 181 -2.00 -5.86 8.56
N MET A 182 -1.02 -5.19 9.17
CA MET A 182 0.36 -5.20 8.68
C MET A 182 0.97 -6.62 8.72
N ARG A 183 0.68 -7.38 9.78
CA ARG A 183 1.16 -8.76 9.90
C ARG A 183 0.63 -9.64 8.77
N PHE A 184 -0.66 -9.54 8.43
CA PHE A 184 -1.24 -10.27 7.30
C PHE A 184 -0.65 -9.85 5.95
N LYS A 185 -0.40 -8.56 5.73
CA LYS A 185 0.29 -8.08 4.53
C LYS A 185 1.67 -8.72 4.39
N ILE A 186 2.45 -8.78 5.48
CA ILE A 186 3.78 -9.39 5.47
C ILE A 186 3.70 -10.91 5.28
N MET A 187 2.77 -11.59 5.94
CA MET A 187 2.55 -13.03 5.75
C MET A 187 2.19 -13.36 4.30
N ARG A 188 1.40 -12.51 3.64
CA ARG A 188 1.08 -12.62 2.22
C ARG A 188 2.33 -12.47 1.35
N ASN A 189 3.22 -11.51 1.65
CA ASN A 189 4.48 -11.34 0.93
C ASN A 189 5.42 -12.55 1.09
N ILE A 190 5.47 -13.16 2.29
CA ILE A 190 6.22 -14.40 2.54
C ILE A 190 5.65 -15.54 1.68
N ALA A 191 4.31 -15.70 1.68
CA ALA A 191 3.65 -16.73 0.89
C ALA A 191 3.89 -16.54 -0.62
N HIS A 192 3.84 -15.30 -1.12
CA HIS A 192 4.20 -14.98 -2.50
C HIS A 192 5.63 -15.38 -2.84
N ALA A 193 6.59 -15.12 -1.93
CA ALA A 193 7.96 -15.52 -2.15
C ALA A 193 8.10 -17.06 -2.22
N PHE A 194 7.37 -17.81 -1.40
CA PHE A 194 7.33 -19.27 -1.48
C PHE A 194 6.72 -19.78 -2.79
N VAL A 195 5.62 -19.17 -3.26
CA VAL A 195 5.03 -19.49 -4.57
C VAL A 195 6.05 -19.29 -5.70
N ARG A 196 6.79 -18.18 -5.67
CA ARG A 196 7.83 -17.87 -6.67
C ARG A 196 9.01 -18.84 -6.62
N MET A 197 9.26 -19.46 -5.49
CA MET A 197 10.26 -20.52 -5.32
C MET A 197 9.73 -21.94 -5.70
N GLY A 198 8.44 -22.08 -6.01
CA GLY A 198 7.79 -23.38 -6.21
C GLY A 198 7.46 -24.13 -4.92
N ASN A 199 7.64 -23.50 -3.76
CA ASN A 199 7.39 -24.09 -2.45
C ASN A 199 5.91 -23.94 -2.05
N TYR A 200 5.02 -24.60 -2.78
CA TYR A 200 3.57 -24.44 -2.63
C TYR A 200 3.04 -24.91 -1.27
N LYS A 201 3.72 -25.88 -0.60
CA LYS A 201 3.32 -26.34 0.74
C LYS A 201 3.50 -25.25 1.80
N ASP A 202 4.64 -24.57 1.81
CA ASP A 202 4.92 -23.48 2.76
C ASP A 202 4.04 -22.26 2.48
N ALA A 203 3.78 -21.98 1.19
CA ALA A 203 2.85 -20.94 0.77
C ALA A 203 1.41 -21.25 1.24
N GLN A 204 0.95 -22.48 1.05
CA GLN A 204 -0.35 -22.98 1.50
C GLN A 204 -0.56 -22.70 3.00
N MET A 205 0.38 -23.13 3.85
CA MET A 205 0.29 -22.93 5.30
C MET A 205 0.13 -21.44 5.67
N SER A 206 0.86 -20.58 4.98
CA SER A 206 0.79 -19.13 5.22
C SER A 206 -0.56 -18.54 4.80
N TYR A 207 -1.10 -18.96 3.65
CA TYR A 207 -2.41 -18.48 3.18
C TYR A 207 -3.57 -19.08 3.97
N GLU A 208 -3.48 -20.35 4.41
CA GLU A 208 -4.47 -20.96 5.30
C GLU A 208 -4.60 -20.17 6.60
N ALA A 209 -3.48 -19.80 7.23
CA ALA A 209 -3.48 -19.00 8.45
C ALA A 209 -4.10 -17.59 8.25
N ILE A 210 -3.90 -16.98 7.08
CA ILE A 210 -4.54 -15.70 6.75
C ILE A 210 -6.06 -15.91 6.59
N MET A 211 -6.47 -16.92 5.82
CA MET A 211 -7.88 -17.18 5.54
C MET A 211 -8.67 -17.61 6.77
N GLU A 212 -8.03 -18.22 7.77
CA GLU A 212 -8.67 -18.53 9.06
C GLU A 212 -8.87 -17.32 9.94
N ALA A 213 -7.90 -16.40 9.94
CA ALA A 213 -7.93 -15.21 10.79
C ALA A 213 -8.75 -14.05 10.19
N ARG A 214 -8.63 -13.85 8.89
CA ARG A 214 -9.31 -12.81 8.11
C ARG A 214 -9.41 -13.24 6.66
N PRO A 215 -10.53 -13.83 6.25
CA PRO A 215 -10.75 -14.19 4.85
C PRO A 215 -10.67 -12.98 3.92
N ASP A 216 -9.89 -13.08 2.85
CA ASP A 216 -9.82 -12.08 1.78
C ASP A 216 -9.70 -12.77 0.42
N LEU A 217 -10.26 -12.15 -0.62
CA LEU A 217 -10.29 -12.72 -1.98
C LEU A 217 -8.91 -13.02 -2.53
N GLN A 218 -7.94 -12.14 -2.30
CA GLN A 218 -6.59 -12.29 -2.82
C GLN A 218 -5.86 -13.47 -2.19
N SER A 219 -5.96 -13.63 -0.86
CA SER A 219 -5.34 -14.76 -0.17
C SER A 219 -6.06 -16.07 -0.50
N GLY A 220 -7.38 -16.04 -0.63
CA GLY A 220 -8.19 -17.18 -1.05
C GLY A 220 -7.84 -17.66 -2.46
N PHE A 221 -7.71 -16.74 -3.40
CA PHE A 221 -7.27 -17.05 -4.76
C PHE A 221 -5.86 -17.66 -4.78
N ASN A 222 -4.91 -17.06 -4.08
CA ASN A 222 -3.54 -17.57 -4.03
C ASN A 222 -3.45 -18.94 -3.33
N LEU A 223 -4.31 -19.18 -2.33
CA LEU A 223 -4.44 -20.50 -1.69
C LEU A 223 -4.97 -21.53 -2.68
N LEU A 224 -5.99 -21.16 -3.46
CA LEU A 224 -6.54 -22.01 -4.50
C LEU A 224 -5.49 -22.40 -5.55
N VAL A 225 -4.65 -21.44 -5.93
CA VAL A 225 -3.50 -21.66 -6.81
C VAL A 225 -2.50 -22.65 -6.21
N CYS A 226 -2.24 -22.58 -4.90
CA CYS A 226 -1.36 -23.55 -4.23
C CYS A 226 -1.98 -24.96 -4.24
N TYR A 227 -3.27 -25.11 -3.96
CA TYR A 227 -3.95 -26.40 -4.04
C TYR A 227 -3.98 -26.96 -5.45
N PHE A 228 -4.20 -26.10 -6.44
CA PHE A 228 -4.12 -26.48 -7.86
C PHE A 228 -2.72 -27.03 -8.21
N ALA A 229 -1.65 -26.36 -7.80
CA ALA A 229 -0.29 -26.81 -8.03
C ALA A 229 0.05 -28.12 -7.30
N LEU A 230 -0.53 -28.33 -6.13
CA LEU A 230 -0.37 -29.57 -5.34
C LEU A 230 -1.29 -30.71 -5.81
N GLY A 231 -2.31 -30.41 -6.63
CA GLY A 231 -3.27 -31.40 -7.14
C GLY A 231 -4.32 -31.86 -6.11
N ASP A 232 -4.53 -31.10 -5.04
CA ASP A 232 -5.46 -31.45 -3.97
C ASP A 232 -6.88 -30.98 -4.29
N ARG A 233 -7.68 -31.86 -4.92
CA ARG A 233 -9.02 -31.54 -5.41
C ARG A 233 -10.01 -31.21 -4.31
N GLU A 234 -10.01 -31.94 -3.22
CA GLU A 234 -10.96 -31.71 -2.12
C GLU A 234 -10.71 -30.37 -1.44
N LYS A 235 -9.44 -30.01 -1.27
CA LYS A 235 -9.09 -28.69 -0.75
C LYS A 235 -9.41 -27.58 -1.74
N MET A 236 -9.31 -27.80 -3.05
CA MET A 236 -9.76 -26.84 -4.07
C MET A 236 -11.26 -26.58 -3.95
N LYS A 237 -12.10 -27.62 -3.82
CA LYS A 237 -13.56 -27.48 -3.62
C LYS A 237 -13.87 -26.67 -2.36
N SER A 238 -13.29 -27.08 -1.23
CA SER A 238 -13.49 -26.37 0.04
C SER A 238 -13.01 -24.91 0.00
N CYS A 239 -11.88 -24.67 -0.64
CA CYS A 239 -11.34 -23.31 -0.79
C CYS A 239 -12.23 -22.42 -1.67
N LEU A 240 -12.76 -22.98 -2.78
CA LEU A 240 -13.71 -22.25 -3.63
C LEU A 240 -14.96 -21.86 -2.84
N SER A 241 -15.57 -22.80 -2.10
CA SER A 241 -16.75 -22.49 -1.28
C SER A 241 -16.47 -21.42 -0.25
N LYS A 242 -15.30 -21.41 0.40
CA LYS A 242 -14.89 -20.36 1.32
C LYS A 242 -14.68 -19.01 0.62
N LEU A 243 -14.12 -19.03 -0.58
CA LEU A 243 -13.87 -17.82 -1.36
C LEU A 243 -15.19 -17.17 -1.80
N LEU A 244 -16.16 -17.98 -2.26
CA LEU A 244 -17.50 -17.49 -2.65
C LEU A 244 -18.35 -17.07 -1.45
N ALA A 245 -18.04 -17.55 -0.24
CA ALA A 245 -18.72 -17.16 0.99
C ALA A 245 -18.22 -15.82 1.59
N ILE A 246 -17.16 -15.22 1.03
CA ILE A 246 -16.67 -13.90 1.45
C ILE A 246 -17.74 -12.87 1.10
N ARG A 247 -18.31 -12.23 2.13
CA ARG A 247 -19.42 -11.29 1.96
C ARG A 247 -18.92 -9.97 1.37
N GLU A 248 -19.81 -9.33 0.64
CA GLU A 248 -19.61 -7.98 0.09
C GLU A 248 -19.25 -6.96 1.17
N THR A 249 -19.81 -7.09 2.37
CA THR A 249 -19.48 -6.26 3.53
C THR A 249 -18.01 -6.35 3.94
N ASP A 250 -17.38 -7.52 3.75
CA ASP A 250 -15.98 -7.74 4.07
C ASP A 250 -15.05 -7.20 2.97
N LEU A 251 -15.59 -7.01 1.77
CA LEU A 251 -14.89 -6.40 0.62
C LEU A 251 -14.97 -4.87 0.64
N GLY A 252 -15.89 -4.31 1.43
CA GLY A 252 -16.18 -2.87 1.45
C GLY A 252 -16.88 -2.34 0.18
N VAL A 253 -17.20 -3.22 -0.77
CA VAL A 253 -17.82 -2.85 -2.05
C VAL A 253 -18.88 -3.90 -2.41
N PRO A 254 -20.13 -3.53 -2.69
CA PRO A 254 -21.16 -4.46 -3.12
C PRO A 254 -20.83 -5.02 -4.51
N LEU A 255 -20.83 -6.37 -4.64
CA LEU A 255 -20.60 -7.05 -5.92
C LEU A 255 -21.88 -7.16 -6.77
N SER A 256 -23.03 -7.13 -6.11
CA SER A 256 -24.37 -7.32 -6.68
C SER A 256 -25.02 -6.03 -7.20
N ALA A 257 -24.38 -4.87 -7.03
CA ALA A 257 -24.90 -3.65 -7.62
C ALA A 257 -24.97 -3.86 -9.13
N GLU A 258 -26.17 -3.79 -9.66
CA GLU A 258 -26.48 -3.84 -11.09
C GLU A 258 -25.53 -2.89 -11.80
N GLU A 259 -24.96 -3.32 -12.92
CA GLU A 259 -24.10 -2.47 -13.75
C GLU A 259 -24.92 -1.24 -14.03
N ASP A 260 -24.47 -0.13 -13.49
CA ASP A 260 -25.23 1.11 -13.43
C ASP A 260 -25.85 1.41 -14.81
N GLU A 261 -27.16 1.17 -14.95
CA GLU A 261 -27.95 1.78 -16.02
C GLU A 261 -27.89 3.31 -15.92
N ASP A 262 -27.50 3.81 -14.74
CA ASP A 262 -27.24 5.23 -14.45
C ASP A 262 -26.06 5.85 -15.21
N ASP A 263 -25.15 5.05 -15.81
CA ASP A 263 -24.07 5.59 -16.66
C ASP A 263 -24.56 6.22 -17.99
N LYS A 264 -25.85 6.21 -18.24
CA LYS A 264 -26.42 6.81 -19.48
C LYS A 264 -26.97 8.21 -19.30
N ASP A 265 -27.31 8.61 -18.08
CA ASP A 265 -28.04 9.86 -17.83
C ASP A 265 -27.21 10.98 -17.19
N ASP A 266 -26.00 10.68 -16.65
CA ASP A 266 -25.14 11.70 -16.00
C ASP A 266 -24.09 12.32 -16.98
N LYS A 267 -24.41 12.41 -18.25
CA LYS A 267 -23.71 13.35 -19.13
C LYS A 267 -24.42 14.69 -19.00
N ASP A 268 -23.96 15.47 -18.05
CA ASP A 268 -24.25 16.90 -18.07
C ASP A 268 -23.77 17.48 -19.40
N GLU A 269 -24.53 18.37 -19.97
CA GLU A 269 -24.32 18.94 -21.32
C GLU A 269 -22.93 19.62 -21.51
N ASP A 270 -22.17 19.77 -20.41
CA ASP A 270 -20.86 20.44 -20.36
C ASP A 270 -19.66 19.49 -20.43
N GLY A 271 -19.84 18.16 -20.50
CA GLY A 271 -18.81 17.20 -20.88
C GLY A 271 -17.61 17.03 -19.94
N GLU A 272 -17.65 17.55 -18.73
CA GLU A 272 -16.64 17.29 -17.70
C GLU A 272 -17.09 16.08 -16.88
N ASP A 273 -16.35 14.94 -17.01
CA ASP A 273 -16.47 13.76 -16.18
C ASP A 273 -15.98 14.08 -14.75
N ASP A 274 -16.82 14.76 -13.96
CA ASP A 274 -16.57 15.01 -12.53
C ASP A 274 -16.99 13.79 -11.67
N GLU A 275 -16.61 12.59 -12.17
CA GLU A 275 -16.84 11.36 -11.42
C GLU A 275 -15.91 11.34 -10.21
N ASP A 276 -16.50 11.30 -9.00
CA ASP A 276 -15.78 11.23 -7.73
C ASP A 276 -14.73 10.12 -7.76
N GLU A 277 -13.48 10.45 -7.43
CA GLU A 277 -12.34 9.50 -7.39
C GLU A 277 -12.64 8.29 -6.51
N LEU A 278 -13.45 8.47 -5.46
CA LEU A 278 -13.89 7.37 -4.59
C LEU A 278 -14.79 6.39 -5.35
N ARG A 279 -15.77 6.89 -6.13
CA ARG A 279 -16.66 6.07 -6.95
C ARG A 279 -15.90 5.31 -8.03
N LYS A 280 -14.90 5.94 -8.66
CA LYS A 280 -13.99 5.27 -9.61
C LYS A 280 -13.21 4.14 -8.95
N ALA A 281 -12.65 4.38 -7.78
CA ALA A 281 -11.91 3.37 -7.02
C ALA A 281 -12.80 2.20 -6.59
N GLU A 282 -14.05 2.46 -6.18
CA GLU A 282 -15.03 1.43 -5.84
C GLU A 282 -15.44 0.58 -7.06
N LYS A 283 -15.70 1.20 -8.21
CA LYS A 283 -15.97 0.51 -9.48
C LYS A 283 -14.80 -0.39 -9.87
N GLU A 284 -13.58 0.11 -9.76
CA GLU A 284 -12.38 -0.67 -10.06
C GLU A 284 -12.21 -1.84 -9.09
N ALA A 285 -12.40 -1.63 -7.78
CA ALA A 285 -12.33 -2.68 -6.78
C ALA A 285 -13.36 -3.79 -7.06
N ARG A 286 -14.59 -3.42 -7.44
CA ARG A 286 -15.65 -4.35 -7.84
C ARG A 286 -15.28 -5.15 -9.08
N ARG A 287 -14.79 -4.50 -10.14
CA ARG A 287 -14.31 -5.18 -11.36
C ARG A 287 -13.20 -6.18 -11.05
N ASN A 288 -12.23 -5.76 -10.21
CA ASN A 288 -11.12 -6.61 -9.80
C ASN A 288 -11.59 -7.83 -8.99
N ALA A 289 -12.55 -7.66 -8.07
CA ALA A 289 -13.12 -8.75 -7.30
C ALA A 289 -13.86 -9.76 -8.20
N LYS A 290 -14.74 -9.27 -9.10
CA LYS A 290 -15.43 -10.09 -10.10
C LYS A 290 -14.44 -10.86 -10.98
N ALA A 291 -13.43 -10.19 -11.51
CA ALA A 291 -12.39 -10.80 -12.34
C ALA A 291 -11.61 -11.89 -11.60
N LEU A 292 -11.30 -11.68 -10.32
CA LEU A 292 -10.57 -12.65 -9.50
C LEU A 292 -11.39 -13.93 -9.26
N ILE A 293 -12.69 -13.80 -8.94
CA ILE A 293 -13.60 -14.93 -8.75
C ILE A 293 -13.74 -15.72 -10.07
N LEU A 294 -13.97 -15.03 -11.17
CA LEU A 294 -14.08 -15.67 -12.49
C LEU A 294 -12.79 -16.39 -12.87
N LEU A 295 -11.64 -15.79 -12.58
CA LEU A 295 -10.34 -16.41 -12.83
C LEU A 295 -10.12 -17.64 -11.96
N ALA A 296 -10.51 -17.59 -10.68
CA ALA A 296 -10.44 -18.72 -9.77
C ALA A 296 -11.25 -19.91 -10.29
N THR A 297 -12.49 -19.65 -10.70
CA THR A 297 -13.40 -20.69 -11.22
C THR A 297 -12.89 -21.30 -12.53
N LYS A 298 -12.43 -20.48 -13.48
CA LYS A 298 -11.82 -20.94 -14.73
C LYS A 298 -10.57 -21.78 -14.52
N LEU A 299 -9.75 -21.44 -13.54
CA LEU A 299 -8.52 -22.15 -13.22
C LEU A 299 -8.81 -23.57 -12.74
N ILE A 300 -9.78 -23.73 -11.81
CA ILE A 300 -10.00 -25.02 -11.14
C ILE A 300 -10.99 -25.94 -11.85
N ALA A 301 -11.96 -25.39 -12.61
CA ALA A 301 -12.98 -26.17 -13.30
C ALA A 301 -12.41 -27.39 -14.05
N PRO A 302 -11.33 -27.27 -14.86
CA PRO A 302 -10.78 -28.40 -15.60
C PRO A 302 -10.13 -29.49 -14.71
N ARG A 303 -9.85 -29.20 -13.45
CA ARG A 303 -9.06 -30.06 -12.56
C ARG A 303 -9.82 -30.58 -11.35
N ILE A 304 -10.99 -30.03 -11.06
CA ILE A 304 -11.74 -30.29 -9.84
C ILE A 304 -12.45 -31.65 -9.86
N ALA A 305 -12.79 -32.18 -11.04
CA ALA A 305 -13.37 -33.50 -11.24
C ALA A 305 -12.36 -34.47 -11.85
N ASP A 306 -12.53 -35.77 -11.54
CA ASP A 306 -11.69 -36.84 -12.10
C ASP A 306 -12.25 -37.32 -13.44
N SER A 307 -11.39 -37.92 -14.26
CA SER A 307 -11.80 -38.53 -15.52
C SER A 307 -12.90 -39.62 -15.32
N LYS A 308 -12.93 -40.22 -14.12
CA LYS A 308 -13.97 -41.16 -13.72
C LYS A 308 -15.31 -40.52 -13.35
N GLU A 309 -15.31 -39.25 -13.00
CA GLU A 309 -16.46 -38.42 -12.57
C GLU A 309 -17.03 -37.57 -13.72
N GLY A 310 -16.65 -37.81 -14.95
CA GLY A 310 -17.08 -37.00 -16.10
C GLY A 310 -16.05 -35.97 -16.59
N GLY A 311 -14.87 -35.96 -15.94
CA GLY A 311 -13.72 -35.16 -16.40
C GLY A 311 -13.96 -33.63 -16.34
N VAL A 312 -13.50 -32.94 -17.38
CA VAL A 312 -13.53 -31.47 -17.46
C VAL A 312 -14.96 -30.92 -17.39
N VAL A 313 -15.92 -31.58 -18.08
CA VAL A 313 -17.32 -31.13 -18.12
C VAL A 313 -17.95 -31.13 -16.74
N ALA A 314 -17.80 -32.24 -16.01
CA ALA A 314 -18.30 -32.33 -14.65
C ALA A 314 -17.65 -31.32 -13.69
N GLY A 315 -16.40 -30.95 -13.95
CA GLY A 315 -15.72 -29.88 -13.20
C GLY A 315 -16.35 -28.50 -13.45
N PHE A 316 -16.68 -28.18 -14.68
CA PHE A 316 -17.42 -26.97 -15.03
C PHE A 316 -18.84 -26.99 -14.44
N ASP A 317 -19.56 -28.11 -14.54
CA ASP A 317 -20.88 -28.24 -13.94
C ASP A 317 -20.87 -27.97 -12.45
N TYR A 318 -19.90 -28.53 -11.71
CA TYR A 318 -19.74 -28.31 -10.29
C TYR A 318 -19.53 -26.81 -9.98
N VAL A 319 -18.63 -26.15 -10.71
CA VAL A 319 -18.31 -24.73 -10.47
C VAL A 319 -19.50 -23.84 -10.81
N ILE A 320 -20.20 -24.11 -11.92
CA ILE A 320 -21.41 -23.38 -12.33
C ILE A 320 -22.49 -23.49 -11.26
N GLU A 321 -22.70 -24.70 -10.70
CA GLU A 321 -23.69 -24.90 -9.64
C GLU A 321 -23.35 -24.11 -8.36
N GLN A 322 -22.08 -24.04 -7.99
CA GLN A 322 -21.63 -23.21 -6.86
C GLN A 322 -21.86 -21.70 -7.12
N LEU A 323 -21.69 -21.23 -8.33
CA LEU A 323 -21.89 -19.80 -8.70
C LEU A 323 -23.37 -19.43 -8.76
N LYS A 324 -24.25 -20.31 -9.21
CA LYS A 324 -25.71 -20.05 -9.27
C LYS A 324 -26.29 -19.59 -7.94
N THR A 325 -25.69 -19.98 -6.84
CA THR A 325 -26.17 -19.62 -5.49
C THR A 325 -25.78 -18.22 -5.05
N SER A 326 -24.69 -17.64 -5.60
CA SER A 326 -24.11 -16.40 -5.09
C SER A 326 -23.66 -15.41 -6.16
N HIS A 327 -23.40 -15.87 -7.39
CA HIS A 327 -22.79 -15.08 -8.47
C HIS A 327 -23.38 -15.44 -9.83
N ASP A 328 -24.71 -15.47 -9.95
CA ASP A 328 -25.44 -15.94 -11.12
C ASP A 328 -25.04 -15.21 -12.44
N TYR A 329 -24.71 -13.93 -12.33
CA TYR A 329 -24.26 -13.12 -13.47
C TYR A 329 -22.95 -13.62 -14.13
N MET A 330 -22.17 -14.48 -13.46
CA MET A 330 -20.94 -15.08 -14.02
C MET A 330 -21.20 -16.42 -14.73
N VAL A 331 -22.35 -17.01 -14.55
CA VAL A 331 -22.69 -18.36 -15.04
C VAL A 331 -22.60 -18.40 -16.58
N CYS A 332 -23.17 -17.43 -17.28
CA CYS A 332 -23.15 -17.38 -18.74
C CYS A 332 -21.72 -17.44 -19.33
N VAL A 333 -20.76 -16.78 -18.70
CA VAL A 333 -19.36 -16.76 -19.17
C VAL A 333 -18.71 -18.14 -19.06
N LEU A 334 -19.01 -18.88 -17.98
CA LEU A 334 -18.49 -20.24 -17.79
C LEU A 334 -19.21 -21.27 -18.65
N GLU A 335 -20.49 -21.09 -18.92
CA GLU A 335 -21.23 -21.96 -19.85
C GLU A 335 -20.70 -21.83 -21.29
N MET A 336 -20.36 -20.62 -21.74
CA MET A 336 -19.70 -20.42 -23.03
C MET A 336 -18.33 -21.11 -23.07
N GLU A 337 -17.49 -20.95 -22.05
CA GLU A 337 -16.17 -21.61 -21.99
C GLU A 337 -16.28 -23.14 -21.91
N ARG A 338 -17.28 -23.66 -21.20
CA ARG A 338 -17.61 -25.08 -21.20
C ARG A 338 -17.89 -25.58 -22.59
N GLY A 339 -18.77 -24.91 -23.36
CA GLY A 339 -19.11 -25.26 -24.72
C GLY A 339 -17.92 -25.23 -25.68
N GLU A 340 -17.05 -24.22 -25.56
CA GLU A 340 -15.81 -24.13 -26.33
C GLU A 340 -14.85 -25.30 -26.06
N ARG A 341 -14.75 -25.75 -24.79
CA ARG A 341 -13.87 -26.86 -24.40
C ARG A 341 -14.43 -28.24 -24.73
N GLU A 342 -15.72 -28.40 -24.83
CA GLU A 342 -16.32 -29.60 -25.41
C GLU A 342 -15.90 -29.79 -26.88
N CYS A 343 -15.70 -28.68 -27.61
CA CYS A 343 -15.25 -28.70 -29.00
C CYS A 343 -13.73 -28.82 -29.18
N VAL A 344 -12.91 -28.45 -28.16
CA VAL A 344 -11.44 -28.34 -28.27
C VAL A 344 -10.73 -29.20 -27.23
N CYS A 345 -10.92 -30.51 -27.27
CA CYS A 345 -10.26 -31.44 -26.33
C CYS A 345 -8.72 -31.55 -26.43
N VAL A 346 -8.01 -30.81 -27.27
CA VAL A 346 -6.59 -31.07 -27.56
C VAL A 346 -5.62 -29.90 -27.27
N TYR A 347 -6.05 -28.64 -27.23
CA TYR A 347 -5.14 -27.48 -27.10
C TYR A 347 -5.17 -26.72 -25.77
N GLY A 348 -6.07 -27.03 -24.85
CA GLY A 348 -6.40 -26.21 -23.68
C GLY A 348 -5.38 -26.19 -22.52
N ILE A 349 -4.53 -27.21 -22.37
CA ILE A 349 -3.65 -27.34 -21.20
C ILE A 349 -2.46 -26.37 -21.24
N TYR A 350 -1.91 -26.14 -22.43
CA TYR A 350 -0.76 -25.23 -22.60
C TYR A 350 -1.10 -23.76 -22.43
N THR A 351 -2.30 -23.34 -22.81
CA THR A 351 -2.77 -21.96 -22.66
C THR A 351 -3.07 -21.61 -21.20
N CYS A 352 -3.62 -22.52 -20.42
CA CYS A 352 -3.88 -22.29 -18.98
C CYS A 352 -2.60 -22.12 -18.17
N ILE A 353 -1.53 -22.88 -18.45
CA ILE A 353 -0.24 -22.75 -17.76
C ILE A 353 0.43 -21.42 -18.15
N ARG A 354 0.37 -21.01 -19.39
CA ARG A 354 0.92 -19.73 -19.87
C ARG A 354 0.15 -18.54 -19.30
N LEU A 355 -1.18 -18.63 -19.25
CA LEU A 355 -2.04 -17.61 -18.64
C LEU A 355 -1.78 -17.52 -17.15
N TYR A 356 -1.59 -18.66 -16.46
CA TYR A 356 -1.24 -18.73 -15.05
C TYR A 356 0.10 -18.04 -14.73
N ILE A 357 1.14 -18.30 -15.53
CA ILE A 357 2.44 -17.64 -15.37
C ILE A 357 2.31 -16.14 -15.67
N TYR A 358 1.55 -15.75 -16.66
CA TYR A 358 1.31 -14.34 -17.02
C TYR A 358 0.50 -13.62 -15.92
N ILE A 359 -0.52 -14.25 -15.37
CA ILE A 359 -1.38 -13.69 -14.31
C ILE A 359 -0.60 -13.55 -13.01
N CYS A 360 0.19 -14.56 -12.61
CA CYS A 360 1.10 -14.42 -11.47
C CYS A 360 2.14 -13.32 -11.70
N HIS A 361 2.54 -13.07 -12.94
CA HIS A 361 3.48 -11.99 -13.26
C HIS A 361 2.84 -10.60 -13.23
N THR A 362 1.62 -10.44 -13.74
CA THR A 362 0.95 -9.15 -13.82
C THR A 362 0.26 -8.74 -12.52
N TYR A 363 -0.48 -9.64 -11.88
CA TYR A 363 -1.19 -9.31 -10.64
C TYR A 363 -0.26 -9.17 -9.43
N VAL A 364 0.83 -9.93 -9.35
CA VAL A 364 1.83 -9.74 -8.28
C VAL A 364 2.54 -8.39 -8.38
N ASN A 365 2.74 -7.86 -9.59
CA ASN A 365 3.34 -6.54 -9.77
C ASN A 365 2.40 -5.39 -9.36
N ILE A 366 1.10 -5.51 -9.57
CA ILE A 366 0.13 -4.45 -9.24
C ILE A 366 -0.01 -4.27 -7.72
N TYR A 367 0.07 -5.34 -6.93
CA TYR A 367 -0.15 -5.27 -5.48
C TYR A 367 1.10 -5.06 -4.62
N LEU A 368 2.31 -5.13 -5.18
CA LEU A 368 3.53 -4.68 -4.51
C LEU A 368 3.62 -3.14 -4.37
N TYR A 369 2.78 -2.41 -5.11
CA TYR A 369 2.71 -0.94 -5.07
C TYR A 369 1.70 -0.37 -4.08
N VAL A 370 0.90 -1.18 -3.38
CA VAL A 370 -0.02 -0.67 -2.37
C VAL A 370 0.78 -0.29 -1.12
N TYR A 371 1.12 0.96 -1.04
CA TYR A 371 1.50 1.80 0.08
C TYR A 371 1.61 1.12 1.45
N ILE A 372 2.84 1.04 1.94
CA ILE A 372 3.15 0.97 3.37
C ILE A 372 3.64 2.32 3.83
#